data_480633cfaf90929c39c4a7357de82866
#
_entry.id   480633cfaf90929c39c4a7357de82866
#
_cell.length_a   1.000
_cell.length_b   1.000
_cell.length_c   1.000
_cell.angle_alpha   90.00
_cell.angle_beta   90.00
_cell.angle_gamma   90.00
#
_symmetry.space_group_name_H-M   'P 1'
#
loop_
_entity.id
_entity.type
_entity.pdbx_description
1 polymer ?
#
loop_
_entity_poly.entity_id
_entity_poly.type
_entity_poly.pdbx_seq_one_letter_code
_entity_poly.pdbx_strand_id
1 'polypeptide(L)'
;SVRRDDERMRLSRLDPRAQRAGAMWVESRLLDPGQEAGALADLAGRADAVLVDAPCSGTGTWRRNPEARWRLNQREVARYAAIQMRLLDLAATLVRPGGRVIFVTCSLLDAEGADQAAAFLARHPGWRANLPPLPAGSPRGAGWRLSPAQDRTDGFFIACFVSP
;
A
#
# COMPACT_ATOMS: atom_id res chain seq x y z
N SER A 1 13.43 13.34 14.39
CA SER A 1 13.87 12.36 15.39
C SER A 1 12.68 11.59 15.99
N VAL A 2 11.66 12.25 16.53
CA VAL A 2 10.52 11.59 17.20
C VAL A 2 9.80 10.56 16.30
N ARG A 3 9.57 10.84 15.03
CA ARG A 3 8.95 9.89 14.08
C ARG A 3 9.83 8.66 13.83
N ARG A 4 11.15 8.81 13.74
CA ARG A 4 12.07 7.68 13.57
C ARG A 4 12.07 6.74 14.76
N ASP A 5 11.96 7.26 15.96
CA ASP A 5 11.94 6.44 17.17
C ASP A 5 10.63 5.64 17.28
N ASP A 6 9.49 6.23 16.86
CA ASP A 6 8.20 5.54 16.77
C ASP A 6 8.20 4.41 15.73
N GLU A 7 8.81 4.63 14.56
CA GLU A 7 8.90 3.62 13.51
C GLU A 7 9.81 2.45 13.90
N ARG A 8 10.96 2.75 14.52
CA ARG A 8 11.85 1.72 15.09
C ARG A 8 11.17 0.91 16.19
N MET A 9 10.44 1.57 17.08
CA MET A 9 9.69 0.91 18.13
C MET A 9 8.55 0.05 17.60
N ARG A 10 7.88 0.46 16.51
CA ARG A 10 6.87 -0.37 15.84
C ARG A 10 7.50 -1.59 15.19
N LEU A 11 8.63 -1.43 14.54
CA LEU A 11 9.36 -2.51 13.89
C LEU A 11 9.88 -3.54 14.92
N SER A 12 10.40 -3.10 16.06
CA SER A 12 10.87 -4.00 17.13
C SER A 12 9.76 -4.88 17.72
N ARG A 13 8.49 -4.52 17.55
CA ARG A 13 7.34 -5.34 17.98
C ARG A 13 6.97 -6.41 16.95
N LEU A 14 7.55 -6.38 15.75
CA LEU A 14 7.26 -7.35 14.71
C LEU A 14 7.85 -8.71 15.04
N ASP A 15 9.11 -8.76 15.46
CA ASP A 15 9.82 -10.02 15.72
C ASP A 15 9.11 -10.91 16.74
N PRO A 16 8.65 -10.41 17.92
CA PRO A 16 7.88 -11.23 18.86
C PRO A 16 6.53 -11.70 18.28
N ARG A 17 5.94 -10.94 17.37
CA ARG A 17 4.69 -11.33 16.70
C ARG A 17 4.93 -12.41 15.67
N ALA A 18 5.97 -12.27 14.84
CA ALA A 18 6.39 -13.25 13.85
C ALA A 18 6.71 -14.58 14.53
N GLN A 19 7.47 -14.58 15.62
CA GLN A 19 7.78 -15.77 16.41
C GLN A 19 6.51 -16.47 16.91
N ARG A 20 5.57 -15.73 17.54
CA ARG A 20 4.30 -16.31 18.00
C ARG A 20 3.45 -16.89 16.87
N ALA A 21 3.56 -16.34 15.67
CA ALA A 21 2.88 -16.82 14.46
C ALA A 21 3.63 -17.96 13.76
N GLY A 22 4.79 -18.40 14.27
CA GLY A 22 5.62 -19.41 13.60
C GLY A 22 6.34 -18.90 12.35
N ALA A 23 6.33 -17.59 12.09
CA ALA A 23 6.92 -16.96 10.91
C ALA A 23 8.40 -16.59 11.15
N MET A 24 9.24 -17.60 11.39
CA MET A 24 10.66 -17.42 11.75
C MET A 24 11.53 -16.92 10.59
N TRP A 25 10.99 -16.88 9.39
CA TRP A 25 11.66 -16.48 8.14
C TRP A 25 11.44 -15.01 7.78
N VAL A 26 10.76 -14.24 8.63
CA VAL A 26 10.51 -12.80 8.40
C VAL A 26 11.78 -12.02 8.68
N GLU A 27 12.24 -11.27 7.69
CA GLU A 27 13.29 -10.27 7.83
C GLU A 27 12.67 -8.88 7.85
N SER A 28 13.03 -8.07 8.84
CA SER A 28 12.55 -6.69 8.96
C SER A 28 13.64 -5.69 8.59
N ARG A 29 13.28 -4.68 7.79
CA ARG A 29 14.17 -3.59 7.39
C ARG A 29 13.52 -2.25 7.65
N LEU A 30 14.22 -1.37 8.35
CA LEU A 30 13.79 0.02 8.49
C LEU A 30 14.14 0.78 7.21
N LEU A 31 13.12 1.38 6.58
CA LEU A 31 13.30 2.18 5.38
C LEU A 31 13.22 3.66 5.74
N ASP A 32 14.33 4.37 5.59
CA ASP A 32 14.35 5.82 5.74
C ASP A 32 13.81 6.48 4.46
N PRO A 33 12.91 7.50 4.57
CA PRO A 33 12.38 8.20 3.41
C PRO A 33 13.49 8.76 2.50
N GLY A 34 13.46 8.36 1.23
CA GLY A 34 14.44 8.72 0.22
C GLY A 34 15.69 7.83 0.15
N GLN A 35 15.83 6.85 1.05
CA GLN A 35 16.93 5.87 1.05
C GLN A 35 16.45 4.45 0.76
N GLU A 36 15.17 4.25 0.50
CA GLU A 36 14.53 2.95 0.38
C GLU A 36 15.13 2.11 -0.75
N ALA A 37 15.43 2.73 -1.89
CA ALA A 37 16.00 2.02 -3.05
C ALA A 37 17.38 1.42 -2.72
N GLY A 38 18.21 2.14 -1.99
CA GLY A 38 19.51 1.63 -1.52
C GLY A 38 19.36 0.50 -0.51
N ALA A 39 18.45 0.66 0.46
CA ALA A 39 18.18 -0.34 1.49
C ALA A 39 17.58 -1.66 0.95
N LEU A 40 16.98 -1.63 -0.25
CA LEU A 40 16.33 -2.75 -0.91
C LEU A 40 17.04 -3.18 -2.20
N ALA A 41 18.26 -2.69 -2.46
CA ALA A 41 18.98 -2.95 -3.73
C ALA A 41 19.22 -4.44 -4.00
N ASP A 42 19.43 -5.25 -2.95
CA ASP A 42 19.59 -6.70 -3.03
C ASP A 42 18.31 -7.44 -3.46
N LEU A 43 17.15 -6.80 -3.36
CA LEU A 43 15.84 -7.35 -3.75
C LEU A 43 15.39 -6.90 -5.15
N ALA A 44 16.15 -6.02 -5.82
CA ALA A 44 15.78 -5.49 -7.14
C ALA A 44 15.53 -6.62 -8.15
N GLY A 45 14.35 -6.63 -8.78
CA GLY A 45 13.94 -7.62 -9.78
C GLY A 45 13.82 -9.06 -9.28
N ARG A 46 13.71 -9.30 -7.98
CA ARG A 46 13.75 -10.66 -7.39
C ARG A 46 12.45 -11.07 -6.67
N ALA A 47 11.62 -10.12 -6.30
CA ALA A 47 10.41 -10.41 -5.55
C ALA A 47 9.32 -11.03 -6.45
N ASP A 48 8.72 -12.13 -6.02
CA ASP A 48 7.52 -12.72 -6.66
C ASP A 48 6.30 -11.80 -6.51
N ALA A 49 6.20 -11.16 -5.34
CA ALA A 49 5.14 -10.20 -5.03
C ALA A 49 5.64 -9.15 -4.04
N VAL A 50 5.18 -7.91 -4.23
CA VAL A 50 5.38 -6.79 -3.31
C VAL A 50 4.03 -6.28 -2.88
N LEU A 51 3.73 -6.34 -1.58
CA LEU A 51 2.55 -5.73 -0.99
C LEU A 51 2.90 -4.31 -0.53
N VAL A 52 2.19 -3.33 -1.05
CA VAL A 52 2.27 -1.93 -0.67
C VAL A 52 1.02 -1.57 0.14
N ASP A 53 1.09 -1.75 1.47
CA ASP A 53 0.10 -1.20 2.40
C ASP A 53 0.46 0.26 2.65
N ALA A 54 -0.06 1.13 1.80
CA ALA A 54 0.43 2.48 1.68
C ALA A 54 -0.15 3.42 2.75
N PRO A 55 0.64 4.35 3.29
CA PRO A 55 0.12 5.40 4.14
C PRO A 55 -0.92 6.23 3.36
N CYS A 56 -2.06 6.49 3.99
CA CYS A 56 -3.19 7.17 3.38
C CYS A 56 -3.98 8.00 4.42
N SER A 57 -5.00 8.69 3.98
CA SER A 57 -5.88 9.50 4.84
C SER A 57 -6.68 8.69 5.86
N GLY A 58 -6.84 7.38 5.64
CA GLY A 58 -7.61 6.50 6.51
C GLY A 58 -9.12 6.73 6.50
N THR A 59 -9.66 7.36 5.45
CA THR A 59 -11.11 7.67 5.36
C THR A 59 -12.00 6.45 5.46
N GLY A 60 -11.50 5.28 5.07
CA GLY A 60 -12.20 4.01 5.22
C GLY A 60 -12.35 3.52 6.66
N THR A 61 -11.59 4.08 7.60
CA THR A 61 -11.59 3.67 9.02
C THR A 61 -12.38 4.62 9.94
N TRP A 62 -13.03 5.64 9.40
CA TRP A 62 -13.72 6.66 10.21
C TRP A 62 -14.82 6.11 11.11
N ARG A 63 -15.38 4.94 10.79
CA ARG A 63 -16.30 4.23 11.67
C ARG A 63 -15.64 3.90 13.02
N ARG A 64 -14.35 3.58 13.03
CA ARG A 64 -13.57 3.29 14.24
C ARG A 64 -12.82 4.49 14.79
N ASN A 65 -12.50 5.45 13.92
CA ASN A 65 -11.70 6.65 14.24
C ASN A 65 -12.42 7.90 13.73
N PRO A 66 -13.60 8.27 14.26
CA PRO A 66 -14.41 9.35 13.72
C PRO A 66 -13.77 10.73 13.84
N GLU A 67 -12.87 10.92 14.80
CA GLU A 67 -12.11 12.17 14.99
C GLU A 67 -11.09 12.42 13.86
N ALA A 68 -10.66 11.39 13.14
CA ALA A 68 -9.67 11.53 12.06
C ALA A 68 -10.18 12.42 10.92
N ARG A 69 -11.51 12.47 10.71
CA ARG A 69 -12.13 13.32 9.67
C ARG A 69 -11.84 14.82 9.84
N TRP A 70 -11.70 15.29 11.07
CA TRP A 70 -11.45 16.69 11.37
C TRP A 70 -10.04 17.16 11.09
N ARG A 71 -9.10 16.22 10.91
CA ARG A 71 -7.69 16.48 10.61
C ARG A 71 -7.39 16.41 9.12
N LEU A 72 -8.32 15.87 8.32
CA LEU A 72 -8.10 15.70 6.88
C LEU A 72 -8.37 17.00 6.14
N ASN A 73 -7.44 17.33 5.24
CA ASN A 73 -7.55 18.42 4.29
C ASN A 73 -6.93 18.03 2.94
N GLN A 74 -7.18 18.83 1.91
CA GLN A 74 -6.67 18.57 0.55
C GLN A 74 -5.14 18.43 0.47
N ARG A 75 -4.41 19.22 1.25
CA ARG A 75 -2.94 19.18 1.27
C ARG A 75 -2.43 17.84 1.81
N GLU A 76 -3.05 17.30 2.83
CA GLU A 76 -2.70 16.00 3.37
C GLU A 76 -3.02 14.87 2.38
N VAL A 77 -4.16 14.92 1.70
CA VAL A 77 -4.50 13.94 0.64
C VAL A 77 -3.46 13.99 -0.47
N ALA A 78 -3.10 15.16 -0.97
CA ALA A 78 -2.07 15.31 -2.01
C ALA A 78 -0.70 14.79 -1.54
N ARG A 79 -0.34 15.02 -0.26
CA ARG A 79 0.90 14.49 0.33
C ARG A 79 0.91 12.96 0.37
N TYR A 80 -0.19 12.32 0.78
CA TYR A 80 -0.30 10.86 0.76
C TYR A 80 -0.25 10.32 -0.66
N ALA A 81 -0.97 10.92 -1.61
CA ALA A 81 -0.95 10.54 -3.01
C ALA A 81 0.48 10.55 -3.60
N ALA A 82 1.27 11.57 -3.28
CA ALA A 82 2.67 11.63 -3.72
C ALA A 82 3.55 10.52 -3.09
N ILE A 83 3.32 10.17 -1.83
CA ILE A 83 4.01 9.06 -1.17
C ILE A 83 3.62 7.73 -1.80
N GLN A 84 2.34 7.51 -2.05
CA GLN A 84 1.80 6.29 -2.67
C GLN A 84 2.38 6.08 -4.07
N MET A 85 2.41 7.14 -4.89
CA MET A 85 3.04 7.11 -6.20
C MET A 85 4.49 6.64 -6.12
N ARG A 86 5.30 7.24 -5.25
CA ARG A 86 6.70 6.89 -5.05
C ARG A 86 6.89 5.44 -4.56
N LEU A 87 6.03 4.97 -3.64
CA LEU A 87 6.10 3.60 -3.14
C LEU A 87 5.72 2.57 -4.21
N LEU A 88 4.75 2.88 -5.07
CA LEU A 88 4.38 2.04 -6.21
C LEU A 88 5.52 1.94 -7.22
N ASP A 89 6.17 3.06 -7.54
CA ASP A 89 7.31 3.09 -8.47
C ASP A 89 8.50 2.30 -7.89
N LEU A 90 8.77 2.43 -6.59
CA LEU A 90 9.77 1.61 -5.90
C LEU A 90 9.41 0.11 -5.94
N ALA A 91 8.17 -0.25 -5.64
CA ALA A 91 7.71 -1.64 -5.66
C ALA A 91 7.90 -2.28 -7.05
N ALA A 92 7.67 -1.51 -8.12
CA ALA A 92 7.88 -1.97 -9.48
C ALA A 92 9.34 -2.36 -9.76
N THR A 93 10.32 -1.71 -9.12
CA THR A 93 11.75 -2.05 -9.29
C THR A 93 12.16 -3.34 -8.57
N LEU A 94 11.39 -3.77 -7.58
CA LEU A 94 11.70 -4.95 -6.77
C LEU A 94 11.14 -6.23 -7.37
N VAL A 95 10.06 -6.13 -8.13
CA VAL A 95 9.33 -7.27 -8.68
C VAL A 95 10.07 -7.86 -9.88
N ARG A 96 10.20 -9.20 -9.92
CA ARG A 96 10.72 -9.92 -11.08
C ARG A 96 9.74 -9.89 -12.27
N PRO A 97 10.18 -10.17 -13.50
CA PRO A 97 9.28 -10.37 -14.63
C PRO A 97 8.17 -11.40 -14.30
N GLY A 98 6.93 -11.08 -14.64
CA GLY A 98 5.75 -11.88 -14.31
C GLY A 98 5.33 -11.86 -12.83
N GLY A 99 6.05 -11.17 -11.96
CA GLY A 99 5.68 -10.97 -10.56
C GLY A 99 4.59 -9.92 -10.37
N ARG A 100 4.24 -9.59 -9.13
CA ARG A 100 3.07 -8.77 -8.81
C ARG A 100 3.37 -7.64 -7.83
N VAL A 101 2.76 -6.49 -8.07
CA VAL A 101 2.59 -5.44 -7.05
C VAL A 101 1.13 -5.44 -6.61
N ILE A 102 0.91 -5.55 -5.30
CA ILE A 102 -0.40 -5.47 -4.68
C ILE A 102 -0.46 -4.16 -3.91
N PHE A 103 -1.34 -3.26 -4.32
CA PHE A 103 -1.52 -1.95 -3.70
C PHE A 103 -2.77 -1.93 -2.85
N VAL A 104 -2.64 -1.50 -1.60
CA VAL A 104 -3.74 -1.43 -0.64
C VAL A 104 -3.72 -0.08 0.07
N THR A 105 -4.89 0.54 0.21
CA THR A 105 -5.10 1.69 1.10
C THR A 105 -6.38 1.51 1.89
N CYS A 106 -6.41 1.96 3.14
CA CYS A 106 -7.65 2.09 3.92
C CYS A 106 -8.34 3.43 3.65
N SER A 107 -8.40 3.84 2.38
CA SER A 107 -9.04 5.07 1.92
C SER A 107 -10.22 4.79 0.98
N LEU A 108 -11.24 5.65 1.05
CA LEU A 108 -12.37 5.67 0.12
C LEU A 108 -12.21 6.73 -0.99
N LEU A 109 -11.12 7.50 -0.95
CA LEU A 109 -10.84 8.57 -1.92
C LEU A 109 -10.21 7.98 -3.18
N ASP A 110 -10.72 8.34 -4.35
CA ASP A 110 -10.14 7.92 -5.63
C ASP A 110 -8.70 8.42 -5.81
N ALA A 111 -8.39 9.62 -5.32
CA ALA A 111 -7.03 10.18 -5.31
C ALA A 111 -5.99 9.29 -4.61
N GLU A 112 -6.42 8.44 -3.68
CA GLU A 112 -5.57 7.50 -2.94
C GLU A 112 -5.80 6.03 -3.33
N GLY A 113 -6.60 5.79 -4.36
CA GLY A 113 -6.96 4.46 -4.84
C GLY A 113 -6.96 4.37 -6.36
N ALA A 114 -8.13 4.55 -6.99
CA ALA A 114 -8.31 4.34 -8.42
C ALA A 114 -7.41 5.25 -9.29
N ASP A 115 -7.20 6.51 -8.88
CA ASP A 115 -6.36 7.46 -9.62
C ASP A 115 -4.87 7.05 -9.52
N GLN A 116 -4.42 6.54 -8.36
CA GLN A 116 -3.07 6.01 -8.19
C GLN A 116 -2.84 4.77 -9.06
N ALA A 117 -3.83 3.88 -9.12
CA ALA A 117 -3.77 2.69 -9.96
C ALA A 117 -3.69 3.05 -11.45
N ALA A 118 -4.51 3.99 -11.92
CA ALA A 118 -4.48 4.47 -13.29
C ALA A 118 -3.15 5.17 -13.63
N ALA A 119 -2.68 6.04 -12.74
CA ALA A 119 -1.42 6.74 -12.92
C ALA A 119 -0.20 5.80 -12.91
N PHE A 120 -0.23 4.74 -12.10
CA PHE A 120 0.80 3.70 -12.12
C PHE A 120 0.87 3.00 -13.48
N LEU A 121 -0.25 2.52 -13.99
CA LEU A 121 -0.31 1.85 -15.30
C LEU A 121 0.13 2.77 -16.45
N ALA A 122 -0.19 4.06 -16.37
CA ALA A 122 0.26 5.04 -17.35
C ALA A 122 1.78 5.26 -17.36
N ARG A 123 2.41 5.23 -16.17
CA ARG A 123 3.88 5.39 -16.04
C ARG A 123 4.67 4.12 -16.32
N HIS A 124 4.04 2.95 -16.21
CA HIS A 124 4.69 1.65 -16.37
C HIS A 124 4.11 0.88 -17.56
N PRO A 125 4.49 1.21 -18.80
CA PRO A 125 4.04 0.49 -19.99
C PRO A 125 4.36 -1.01 -19.91
N GLY A 126 3.41 -1.84 -20.30
CA GLY A 126 3.54 -3.31 -20.19
C GLY A 126 3.00 -3.92 -18.90
N TRP A 127 2.89 -3.15 -17.82
CA TRP A 127 2.18 -3.61 -16.62
C TRP A 127 0.67 -3.72 -16.86
N ARG A 128 0.03 -4.70 -16.26
CA ARG A 128 -1.41 -4.94 -16.42
C ARG A 128 -2.08 -5.11 -15.07
N ALA A 129 -3.28 -4.51 -14.93
CA ALA A 129 -4.13 -4.81 -13.79
C ALA A 129 -4.62 -6.26 -13.87
N ASN A 130 -4.49 -7.00 -12.78
CA ASN A 130 -4.91 -8.39 -12.69
C ASN A 130 -5.35 -8.73 -11.25
N LEU A 131 -6.45 -8.15 -10.82
CA LEU A 131 -7.07 -8.50 -9.56
C LEU A 131 -8.32 -9.35 -9.84
N PRO A 132 -8.36 -10.61 -9.38
CA PRO A 132 -9.57 -11.42 -9.49
C PRO A 132 -10.69 -10.78 -8.66
N PRO A 133 -11.96 -11.07 -8.99
CA PRO A 133 -13.09 -10.62 -8.17
C PRO A 133 -12.91 -11.04 -6.72
N LEU A 134 -13.11 -10.09 -5.82
CA LEU A 134 -13.09 -10.35 -4.38
C LEU A 134 -14.50 -10.77 -3.91
N PRO A 135 -14.61 -11.51 -2.79
CA PRO A 135 -15.91 -11.95 -2.26
C PRO A 135 -16.79 -10.81 -1.74
N ALA A 136 -16.24 -9.61 -1.62
CA ALA A 136 -16.91 -8.38 -1.18
C ALA A 136 -16.34 -7.18 -1.92
N GLY A 137 -17.05 -6.06 -1.91
CA GLY A 137 -16.68 -4.83 -2.61
C GLY A 137 -17.16 -4.79 -4.05
N SER A 138 -16.71 -3.78 -4.78
CA SER A 138 -17.08 -3.52 -6.16
C SER A 138 -15.90 -3.03 -6.99
N PRO A 139 -15.89 -3.25 -8.32
CA PRO A 139 -14.88 -2.71 -9.21
C PRO A 139 -14.80 -1.17 -9.09
N ARG A 140 -13.56 -0.65 -9.07
CA ARG A 140 -13.32 0.78 -9.10
C ARG A 140 -12.04 1.08 -9.88
N GLY A 141 -12.17 1.59 -11.11
CA GLY A 141 -11.03 1.75 -12.00
C GLY A 141 -10.28 0.42 -12.25
N ALA A 142 -8.97 0.44 -12.11
CA ALA A 142 -8.11 -0.75 -12.22
C ALA A 142 -7.98 -1.56 -10.92
N GLY A 143 -8.91 -1.42 -9.99
CA GLY A 143 -8.90 -2.10 -8.70
C GLY A 143 -10.31 -2.41 -8.18
N TRP A 144 -10.38 -2.65 -6.88
CA TRP A 144 -11.57 -3.04 -6.15
C TRP A 144 -11.73 -2.18 -4.91
N ARG A 145 -12.95 -1.73 -4.61
CA ARG A 145 -13.24 -0.92 -3.43
C ARG A 145 -14.24 -1.62 -2.52
N LEU A 146 -13.87 -1.73 -1.25
CA LEU A 146 -14.76 -2.10 -0.17
C LEU A 146 -15.22 -0.84 0.57
N SER A 147 -16.47 -0.84 1.03
CA SER A 147 -17.02 0.29 1.78
C SER A 147 -17.85 -0.17 2.98
N PRO A 148 -17.89 0.58 4.09
CA PRO A 148 -18.72 0.25 5.25
C PRO A 148 -20.20 0.13 4.92
N ALA A 149 -20.67 0.93 3.98
CA ALA A 149 -22.09 0.99 3.61
C ALA A 149 -22.56 -0.28 2.87
N GLN A 150 -21.72 -0.83 2.00
CA GLN A 150 -22.06 -1.98 1.15
C GLN A 150 -21.59 -3.30 1.73
N ASP A 151 -20.38 -3.31 2.31
CA ASP A 151 -19.68 -4.54 2.63
C ASP A 151 -19.61 -4.84 4.13
N ARG A 152 -20.09 -3.92 4.97
CA ARG A 152 -20.06 -4.00 6.44
C ARG A 152 -18.66 -4.18 7.03
N THR A 153 -17.64 -3.78 6.27
CA THR A 153 -16.22 -3.77 6.67
C THR A 153 -15.73 -2.33 6.81
N ASP A 154 -14.46 -2.15 7.17
CA ASP A 154 -13.80 -0.87 6.91
C ASP A 154 -13.67 -0.64 5.40
N GLY A 155 -13.50 0.61 5.00
CA GLY A 155 -13.27 0.97 3.60
C GLY A 155 -11.84 0.65 3.18
N PHE A 156 -11.69 0.04 2.01
CA PHE A 156 -10.40 -0.26 1.39
C PHE A 156 -10.45 -0.04 -0.11
N PHE A 157 -9.31 0.28 -0.68
CA PHE A 157 -9.03 0.10 -2.10
C PHE A 157 -7.91 -0.91 -2.26
N ILE A 158 -8.06 -1.82 -3.23
CA ILE A 158 -7.10 -2.88 -3.52
C ILE A 158 -6.90 -2.94 -5.03
N ALA A 159 -5.66 -2.93 -5.49
CA ALA A 159 -5.29 -3.21 -6.87
C ALA A 159 -4.14 -4.21 -6.93
N CYS A 160 -4.08 -4.98 -8.01
CA CYS A 160 -2.97 -5.88 -8.29
C CYS A 160 -2.48 -5.64 -9.71
N PHE A 161 -1.18 -5.48 -9.85
CA PHE A 161 -0.52 -5.26 -11.13
C PHE A 161 0.48 -6.37 -11.39
N VAL A 162 0.52 -6.88 -12.61
CA VAL A 162 1.48 -7.90 -13.05
C VAL A 162 2.53 -7.24 -13.93
N SER A 163 3.79 -7.51 -13.61
CA SER A 163 4.96 -7.08 -14.38
C SER A 163 4.98 -7.74 -15.76
N PRO A 164 5.50 -7.07 -16.78
CA PRO A 164 5.76 -7.65 -18.10
C PRO A 164 6.76 -8.80 -18.03
#